data_7923119fdde26e20a629d35deca36344
#
_entry.id   7923119fdde26e20a629d35deca36344
#
_cell.length_a   1.000
_cell.length_b   1.000
_cell.length_c   1.000
_cell.angle_alpha   90.00
_cell.angle_beta   90.00
_cell.angle_gamma   90.00
#
_symmetry.space_group_name_H-M   'P 1'
#
loop_
_entity.id
_entity.type
_entity.pdbx_description
1 polymer ?
#
loop_
_entity_poly.entity_id
_entity_poly.type
_entity_poly.pdbx_seq_one_letter_code
_entity_poly.pdbx_strand_id
1 'polypeptide(L)'
;MPEPIQTPVPAADELAAQVLLLAQSRLTADLRFLSSALEQLKPIPVPALDTLFAGDGRCLYYCPETLLRTFRAQQSVPTRALLHVTLHFLLGHPFQRQEMDPRLWSLACDIAVEEVIRELEIPSCALPDDAAQDSWRSRLQDACPHLTAEAIYNFLLERQYPADVLAELTQLFSRDNHALWYAAPRPGSRPAPNGQLLPAGEDEDITNETELRKTDTRDETLQQMQQRQKEALRRQWKQLARQAKTDLETFSRRHGKRAGALMDGLEPVTFEECDYTDFLRRFGAQNEVLQLSEDEFDLIYYT
;
A
#
# COMPACT_ATOMS: atom_id res chain seq x y z
N MET A 1 19.00 37.29 39.06
CA MET A 1 19.14 36.58 37.78
C MET A 1 17.89 35.74 37.60
N PRO A 2 17.13 35.88 36.52
CA PRO A 2 15.98 35.02 36.28
C PRO A 2 16.46 33.59 36.01
N GLU A 3 15.79 32.60 36.64
CA GLU A 3 16.03 31.19 36.41
C GLU A 3 15.76 30.85 34.93
N PRO A 4 16.55 29.96 34.30
CA PRO A 4 16.30 29.53 32.94
C PRO A 4 14.96 28.78 32.91
N ILE A 5 14.04 29.22 32.05
CA ILE A 5 12.78 28.55 31.76
C ILE A 5 13.15 27.17 31.21
N GLN A 6 13.01 26.13 32.02
CA GLN A 6 13.12 24.73 31.57
C GLN A 6 11.89 24.46 30.73
N THR A 7 12.02 24.53 29.41
CA THR A 7 11.03 23.94 28.49
C THR A 7 10.90 22.47 28.80
N PRO A 8 9.71 21.96 29.09
CA PRO A 8 9.52 20.52 29.33
C PRO A 8 10.03 19.73 28.12
N VAL A 9 10.83 18.71 28.36
CA VAL A 9 11.28 17.78 27.31
C VAL A 9 10.03 17.09 26.78
N PRO A 10 9.71 17.20 25.47
CA PRO A 10 8.53 16.56 24.92
C PRO A 10 8.60 15.06 25.13
N ALA A 11 7.43 14.43 25.35
CA ALA A 11 7.34 12.97 25.48
C ALA A 11 7.87 12.29 24.20
N ALA A 12 8.41 11.08 24.31
CA ALA A 12 8.97 10.36 23.16
C ALA A 12 7.96 10.22 22.03
N ASP A 13 6.68 10.03 22.35
CA ASP A 13 5.60 9.93 21.38
C ASP A 13 5.38 11.23 20.60
N GLU A 14 5.48 12.38 21.28
CA GLU A 14 5.37 13.70 20.63
C GLU A 14 6.53 13.96 19.67
N LEU A 15 7.75 13.60 20.08
CA LEU A 15 8.94 13.73 19.22
C LEU A 15 8.85 12.80 18.01
N ALA A 16 8.38 11.57 18.20
CA ALA A 16 8.18 10.62 17.12
C ALA A 16 7.12 11.11 16.12
N ALA A 17 6.01 11.67 16.62
CA ALA A 17 4.99 12.28 15.76
C ALA A 17 5.55 13.47 14.96
N GLN A 18 6.43 14.28 15.55
CA GLN A 18 7.10 15.37 14.83
C GLN A 18 8.05 14.85 13.74
N VAL A 19 8.77 13.74 13.98
CA VAL A 19 9.61 13.10 12.97
C VAL A 19 8.77 12.59 11.79
N LEU A 20 7.62 11.97 12.07
CA LEU A 20 6.69 11.55 11.01
C LEU A 20 6.15 12.73 10.20
N LEU A 21 5.72 13.79 10.87
CA LEU A 21 5.25 14.99 10.19
C LEU A 21 6.34 15.62 9.32
N LEU A 22 7.58 15.63 9.80
CA LEU A 22 8.73 16.11 9.03
C LEU A 22 8.98 15.23 7.80
N ALA A 23 8.92 13.89 7.94
CA ALA A 23 9.07 12.96 6.84
C ALA A 23 7.97 13.16 5.79
N GLN A 24 6.72 13.26 6.20
CA GLN A 24 5.58 13.53 5.34
C GLN A 24 5.71 14.88 4.62
N SER A 25 6.11 15.93 5.32
CA SER A 25 6.30 17.26 4.74
C SER A 25 7.40 17.28 3.68
N ARG A 26 8.52 16.58 3.91
CA ARG A 26 9.60 16.41 2.92
C ARG A 26 9.12 15.70 1.67
N LEU A 27 8.41 14.58 1.83
CA LEU A 27 7.84 13.83 0.70
C LEU A 27 6.82 14.65 -0.08
N THR A 28 5.96 15.39 0.60
CA THR A 28 4.97 16.27 -0.05
C THR A 28 5.65 17.41 -0.83
N ALA A 29 6.78 17.92 -0.34
CA ALA A 29 7.55 18.93 -1.05
C ALA A 29 8.24 18.36 -2.30
N ASP A 30 8.82 17.16 -2.20
CA ASP A 30 9.54 16.49 -3.28
C ASP A 30 8.60 15.85 -4.31
N LEU A 31 7.48 15.26 -3.85
CA LEU A 31 6.55 14.43 -4.62
C LEU A 31 5.09 14.90 -4.46
N ARG A 32 4.79 16.10 -4.95
CA ARG A 32 3.44 16.69 -4.82
C ARG A 32 2.32 15.78 -5.33
N PHE A 33 2.58 14.98 -6.33
CA PHE A 33 1.63 14.05 -6.92
C PHE A 33 1.26 12.88 -5.97
N LEU A 34 2.01 12.68 -4.87
CA LEU A 34 1.70 11.68 -3.84
C LEU A 34 1.03 12.26 -2.58
N SER A 35 0.78 13.56 -2.51
CA SER A 35 0.26 14.22 -1.30
C SER A 35 -0.99 13.52 -0.74
N SER A 36 -1.99 13.26 -1.59
CA SER A 36 -3.23 12.61 -1.18
C SER A 36 -3.03 11.17 -0.68
N ALA A 37 -2.05 10.45 -1.26
CA ALA A 37 -1.72 9.09 -0.82
C ALA A 37 -0.99 9.09 0.53
N LEU A 38 -0.08 10.05 0.74
CA LEU A 38 0.65 10.23 2.00
C LEU A 38 -0.28 10.63 3.16
N GLU A 39 -1.34 11.39 2.89
CA GLU A 39 -2.34 11.81 3.88
C GLU A 39 -3.35 10.71 4.23
N GLN A 40 -3.45 9.67 3.38
CA GLN A 40 -4.41 8.58 3.57
C GLN A 40 -4.09 7.72 4.80
N LEU A 41 -2.80 7.52 5.11
CA LEU A 41 -2.35 6.68 6.20
C LEU A 41 -2.31 7.45 7.52
N LYS A 42 -3.19 7.10 8.47
CA LYS A 42 -3.25 7.71 9.80
C LYS A 42 -2.18 7.10 10.71
N PRO A 43 -1.24 7.89 11.26
CA PRO A 43 -0.21 7.36 12.13
C PRO A 43 -0.77 6.91 13.48
N ILE A 44 -0.41 5.70 13.91
CA ILE A 44 -0.78 5.12 15.20
C ILE A 44 0.49 4.58 15.89
N PRO A 45 0.84 5.09 17.08
CA PRO A 45 1.97 4.57 17.84
C PRO A 45 1.67 3.19 18.41
N VAL A 46 2.59 2.25 18.22
CA VAL A 46 2.56 0.87 18.74
C VAL A 46 3.94 0.55 19.32
N PRO A 47 4.15 0.75 20.63
CA PRO A 47 5.47 0.58 21.26
C PRO A 47 6.08 -0.83 21.09
N ALA A 48 5.25 -1.83 20.94
CA ALA A 48 5.66 -3.22 20.81
C ALA A 48 5.90 -3.67 19.35
N LEU A 49 5.83 -2.75 18.36
CA LEU A 49 6.11 -3.10 16.97
C LEU A 49 7.62 -3.37 16.80
N ASP A 50 7.96 -4.52 16.23
CA ASP A 50 9.34 -4.97 16.00
C ASP A 50 10.00 -4.33 14.77
N THR A 51 9.21 -3.74 13.89
CA THR A 51 9.65 -3.02 12.68
C THR A 51 9.45 -1.51 12.82
N LEU A 52 10.02 -0.75 11.86
CA LEU A 52 9.84 0.70 11.85
C LEU A 52 8.39 1.06 11.56
N PHE A 53 7.81 0.44 10.53
CA PHE A 53 6.43 0.66 10.10
C PHE A 53 5.71 -0.66 9.76
N ALA A 54 4.38 -0.62 9.89
CA ALA A 54 3.46 -1.57 9.31
C ALA A 54 2.19 -0.83 8.88
N GLY A 55 1.57 -1.24 7.77
CA GLY A 55 0.38 -0.57 7.24
C GLY A 55 -0.76 -1.54 6.94
N ASP A 56 -2.00 -1.09 7.16
CA ASP A 56 -3.22 -1.80 6.77
C ASP A 56 -4.02 -1.09 5.65
N GLY A 57 -3.46 0.01 5.13
CA GLY A 57 -4.06 0.87 4.11
C GLY A 57 -4.96 1.99 4.65
N ARG A 58 -5.24 2.01 5.95
CA ARG A 58 -5.91 3.11 6.66
C ARG A 58 -4.99 3.76 7.67
N CYS A 59 -4.21 2.92 8.37
CA CYS A 59 -3.32 3.31 9.44
C CYS A 59 -1.88 2.95 9.09
N LEU A 60 -0.97 3.79 9.56
CA LEU A 60 0.46 3.56 9.62
C LEU A 60 0.84 3.30 11.07
N TYR A 61 1.12 2.07 11.41
CA TYR A 61 1.58 1.68 12.74
C TYR A 61 3.09 1.87 12.83
N TYR A 62 3.57 2.46 13.93
CA TYR A 62 4.99 2.71 14.12
C TYR A 62 5.41 2.57 15.58
N CYS A 63 6.66 2.16 15.81
CA CYS A 63 7.27 2.16 17.15
C CYS A 63 7.98 3.51 17.40
N PRO A 64 7.53 4.34 18.35
CA PRO A 64 8.11 5.65 18.63
C PRO A 64 9.61 5.59 18.93
N GLU A 65 10.03 4.64 19.77
CA GLU A 65 11.44 4.49 20.14
C GLU A 65 12.32 4.09 18.93
N THR A 66 11.86 3.10 18.15
CA THR A 66 12.58 2.66 16.93
C THR A 66 12.66 3.79 15.91
N LEU A 67 11.58 4.56 15.74
CA LEU A 67 11.53 5.70 14.82
C LEU A 67 12.57 6.77 15.22
N LEU A 68 12.61 7.15 16.49
CA LEU A 68 13.55 8.16 17.00
C LEU A 68 15.00 7.67 16.90
N ARG A 69 15.26 6.43 17.23
CA ARG A 69 16.59 5.81 17.11
C ARG A 69 17.06 5.81 15.65
N THR A 70 16.19 5.39 14.74
CA THR A 70 16.47 5.33 13.30
C THR A 70 16.71 6.73 12.73
N PHE A 71 15.85 7.70 13.07
CA PHE A 71 16.01 9.08 12.64
C PHE A 71 17.33 9.71 13.13
N ARG A 72 17.75 9.41 14.38
CA ARG A 72 19.03 9.87 14.93
C ARG A 72 20.21 9.27 14.19
N ALA A 73 20.13 8.00 13.81
CA ALA A 73 21.18 7.32 13.06
C ALA A 73 21.28 7.84 11.62
N GLN A 74 20.14 7.97 10.94
CA GLN A 74 20.08 8.45 9.56
C GLN A 74 18.69 9.03 9.24
N GLN A 75 18.64 10.35 9.06
CA GLN A 75 17.39 11.09 8.91
C GLN A 75 16.57 10.75 7.67
N SER A 76 17.19 10.20 6.62
CA SER A 76 16.51 9.80 5.38
C SER A 76 15.76 8.47 5.51
N VAL A 77 16.16 7.59 6.45
CA VAL A 77 15.54 6.26 6.59
C VAL A 77 14.05 6.32 6.91
N PRO A 78 13.57 7.09 7.91
CA PRO A 78 12.12 7.19 8.16
C PRO A 78 11.35 7.78 6.97
N THR A 79 11.92 8.76 6.27
CA THR A 79 11.30 9.35 5.09
C THR A 79 11.16 8.33 3.96
N ARG A 80 12.23 7.56 3.68
CA ARG A 80 12.21 6.48 2.71
C ARG A 80 11.22 5.39 3.08
N ALA A 81 11.22 4.95 4.34
CA ALA A 81 10.31 3.91 4.82
C ALA A 81 8.83 4.35 4.75
N LEU A 82 8.52 5.61 5.04
CA LEU A 82 7.16 6.16 4.86
C LEU A 82 6.73 6.12 3.38
N LEU A 83 7.63 6.52 2.46
CA LEU A 83 7.37 6.43 1.03
C LEU A 83 7.19 4.98 0.59
N HIS A 84 8.03 4.07 1.07
CA HIS A 84 7.98 2.64 0.79
C HIS A 84 6.60 2.04 1.12
N VAL A 85 6.12 2.23 2.36
CA VAL A 85 4.78 1.77 2.78
C VAL A 85 3.68 2.41 1.92
N THR A 86 3.77 3.71 1.64
CA THR A 86 2.76 4.41 0.83
C THR A 86 2.69 3.85 -0.59
N LEU A 87 3.84 3.55 -1.20
CA LEU A 87 3.91 2.97 -2.54
C LEU A 87 3.33 1.56 -2.60
N HIS A 88 3.48 0.73 -1.57
CA HIS A 88 2.83 -0.57 -1.55
C HIS A 88 1.32 -0.47 -1.74
N PHE A 89 0.66 0.44 -1.04
CA PHE A 89 -0.78 0.63 -1.18
C PHE A 89 -1.15 1.27 -2.52
N LEU A 90 -0.36 2.23 -2.98
CA LEU A 90 -0.59 2.91 -4.25
C LEU A 90 -0.47 1.95 -5.44
N LEU A 91 0.51 1.03 -5.39
CA LEU A 91 0.72 -0.03 -6.38
C LEU A 91 -0.19 -1.25 -6.19
N GLY A 92 -1.07 -1.22 -5.18
CA GLY A 92 -2.08 -2.23 -4.97
C GLY A 92 -1.58 -3.57 -4.43
N HIS A 93 -0.33 -3.67 -3.97
CA HIS A 93 0.31 -4.91 -3.51
C HIS A 93 -0.50 -5.69 -2.45
N PRO A 94 -1.11 -5.03 -1.41
CA PRO A 94 -1.92 -5.72 -0.40
C PRO A 94 -3.24 -6.27 -0.90
N PHE A 95 -3.66 -5.88 -2.11
CA PHE A 95 -4.97 -6.21 -2.66
C PHE A 95 -4.93 -7.30 -3.74
N GLN A 96 -3.77 -7.91 -3.96
CA GLN A 96 -3.60 -8.99 -4.93
C GLN A 96 -4.27 -10.29 -4.50
N ARG A 97 -4.39 -11.25 -5.44
CA ARG A 97 -5.12 -12.51 -5.23
C ARG A 97 -4.42 -13.40 -4.19
N GLN A 98 -5.22 -14.13 -3.42
CA GLN A 98 -4.77 -14.99 -2.30
C GLN A 98 -3.99 -16.25 -2.72
N GLU A 99 -3.83 -16.52 -4.01
CA GLU A 99 -3.19 -17.73 -4.55
C GLU A 99 -1.66 -17.67 -4.63
N MET A 100 -1.07 -16.52 -4.28
CA MET A 100 0.37 -16.30 -4.33
C MET A 100 1.03 -16.72 -3.02
N ASP A 101 2.27 -17.23 -3.08
CA ASP A 101 3.09 -17.45 -1.90
C ASP A 101 3.35 -16.11 -1.19
N PRO A 102 2.88 -15.93 0.07
CA PRO A 102 2.97 -14.64 0.74
C PRO A 102 4.40 -14.14 0.96
N ARG A 103 5.37 -15.06 1.13
CA ARG A 103 6.78 -14.70 1.38
C ARG A 103 7.43 -14.19 0.11
N LEU A 104 7.26 -14.92 -0.99
CA LEU A 104 7.80 -14.51 -2.29
C LEU A 104 7.13 -13.25 -2.79
N TRP A 105 5.80 -13.13 -2.58
CA TRP A 105 5.05 -11.92 -2.96
C TRP A 105 5.53 -10.69 -2.19
N SER A 106 5.65 -10.78 -0.87
CA SER A 106 6.17 -9.70 -0.03
C SER A 106 7.56 -9.23 -0.50
N LEU A 107 8.47 -10.17 -0.73
CA LEU A 107 9.82 -9.87 -1.21
C LEU A 107 9.80 -9.21 -2.61
N ALA A 108 8.98 -9.72 -3.52
CA ALA A 108 8.85 -9.15 -4.87
C ALA A 108 8.32 -7.70 -4.81
N CYS A 109 7.34 -7.43 -3.94
CA CYS A 109 6.80 -6.11 -3.71
C CYS A 109 7.85 -5.14 -3.15
N ASP A 110 8.65 -5.59 -2.16
CA ASP A 110 9.72 -4.79 -1.57
C ASP A 110 10.77 -4.39 -2.62
N ILE A 111 11.21 -5.34 -3.43
CA ILE A 111 12.18 -5.09 -4.51
C ILE A 111 11.61 -4.08 -5.51
N ALA A 112 10.37 -4.27 -5.95
CA ALA A 112 9.72 -3.37 -6.91
C ALA A 112 9.60 -1.94 -6.37
N VAL A 113 9.19 -1.77 -5.11
CA VAL A 113 9.07 -0.46 -4.46
C VAL A 113 10.43 0.21 -4.28
N GLU A 114 11.46 -0.53 -3.87
CA GLU A 114 12.81 0.01 -3.71
C GLU A 114 13.39 0.46 -5.07
N GLU A 115 13.06 -0.21 -6.17
CA GLU A 115 13.43 0.23 -7.51
C GLU A 115 12.74 1.53 -7.90
N VAL A 116 11.43 1.65 -7.64
CA VAL A 116 10.68 2.90 -7.85
C VAL A 116 11.29 4.05 -7.06
N ILE A 117 11.59 3.86 -5.77
CA ILE A 117 12.18 4.90 -4.92
C ILE A 117 13.56 5.33 -5.43
N ARG A 118 14.36 4.39 -5.91
CA ARG A 118 15.68 4.66 -6.46
C ARG A 118 15.58 5.48 -7.76
N GLU A 119 14.67 5.10 -8.66
CA GLU A 119 14.49 5.79 -9.94
C GLU A 119 13.98 7.23 -9.76
N LEU A 120 13.17 7.47 -8.71
CA LEU A 120 12.67 8.79 -8.37
C LEU A 120 13.79 9.76 -7.92
N GLU A 121 14.97 9.28 -7.55
CA GLU A 121 16.14 10.08 -7.16
C GLU A 121 15.84 11.18 -6.15
N ILE A 122 15.08 10.86 -5.10
CA ILE A 122 14.61 11.82 -4.10
C ILE A 122 15.70 12.06 -3.06
N PRO A 123 16.22 13.28 -2.90
CA PRO A 123 17.31 13.56 -1.95
C PRO A 123 16.92 13.24 -0.50
N SER A 124 15.67 13.48 -0.09
CA SER A 124 15.20 13.19 1.26
C SER A 124 15.07 11.69 1.58
N CYS A 125 15.14 10.81 0.56
CA CYS A 125 15.10 9.36 0.66
C CYS A 125 16.45 8.70 0.34
N ALA A 126 17.51 9.48 0.06
CA ALA A 126 18.80 8.94 -0.33
C ALA A 126 19.42 8.11 0.81
N LEU A 127 19.89 6.91 0.46
CA LEU A 127 20.69 6.04 1.31
C LEU A 127 22.08 5.87 0.67
N PRO A 128 23.08 5.48 1.46
CA PRO A 128 24.37 5.04 0.90
C PRO A 128 24.18 3.90 -0.11
N ASP A 129 25.02 3.87 -1.12
CA ASP A 129 25.03 2.78 -2.09
C ASP A 129 25.33 1.46 -1.40
N ASP A 130 24.60 0.43 -1.80
CA ASP A 130 24.77 -0.95 -1.34
C ASP A 130 25.11 -1.84 -2.53
N ALA A 131 26.39 -2.27 -2.59
CA ALA A 131 26.89 -3.09 -3.68
C ALA A 131 26.15 -4.43 -3.83
N ALA A 132 25.61 -4.99 -2.73
CA ALA A 132 24.80 -6.21 -2.78
C ALA A 132 23.45 -5.94 -3.42
N GLN A 133 22.78 -4.85 -3.04
CA GLN A 133 21.54 -4.42 -3.70
C GLN A 133 21.77 -4.16 -5.19
N ASP A 134 22.84 -3.47 -5.56
CA ASP A 134 23.15 -3.15 -6.96
C ASP A 134 23.43 -4.40 -7.78
N SER A 135 24.15 -5.38 -7.22
CA SER A 135 24.40 -6.66 -7.86
C SER A 135 23.10 -7.44 -8.12
N TRP A 136 22.19 -7.49 -7.13
CA TRP A 136 20.91 -8.16 -7.29
C TRP A 136 19.99 -7.43 -8.28
N ARG A 137 19.99 -6.10 -8.26
CA ARG A 137 19.24 -5.29 -9.22
C ARG A 137 19.68 -5.57 -10.64
N SER A 138 20.98 -5.58 -10.92
CA SER A 138 21.49 -5.87 -12.26
C SER A 138 21.02 -7.24 -12.76
N ARG A 139 21.04 -8.27 -11.90
CA ARG A 139 20.55 -9.61 -12.26
C ARG A 139 19.04 -9.61 -12.56
N LEU A 140 18.27 -8.84 -11.80
CA LEU A 140 16.81 -8.73 -12.00
C LEU A 140 16.50 -7.96 -13.29
N GLN A 141 17.20 -6.87 -13.58
CA GLN A 141 17.04 -6.09 -14.81
C GLN A 141 17.40 -6.89 -16.06
N ASP A 142 18.42 -7.75 -15.99
CA ASP A 142 18.76 -8.65 -17.09
C ASP A 142 17.66 -9.69 -17.37
N ALA A 143 16.90 -10.08 -16.34
CA ALA A 143 15.86 -11.12 -16.43
C ALA A 143 14.44 -10.53 -16.66
N CYS A 144 14.18 -9.34 -16.12
CA CYS A 144 12.87 -8.69 -16.14
C CYS A 144 12.99 -7.30 -16.79
N PRO A 145 12.45 -7.09 -18.00
CA PRO A 145 12.52 -5.78 -18.68
C PRO A 145 11.89 -4.64 -17.84
N HIS A 146 10.84 -4.96 -17.09
CA HIS A 146 10.16 -4.08 -16.16
C HIS A 146 10.17 -4.74 -14.77
N LEU A 147 10.70 -4.04 -13.76
CA LEU A 147 10.78 -4.56 -12.40
C LEU A 147 9.47 -4.30 -11.64
N THR A 148 8.36 -4.84 -12.16
CA THR A 148 7.08 -4.90 -11.45
C THR A 148 7.07 -6.04 -10.44
N ALA A 149 6.21 -5.94 -9.41
CA ALA A 149 6.11 -6.98 -8.39
C ALA A 149 5.75 -8.35 -8.98
N GLU A 150 4.87 -8.38 -9.99
CA GLU A 150 4.46 -9.60 -10.69
C GLU A 150 5.60 -10.24 -11.47
N ALA A 151 6.39 -9.43 -12.19
CA ALA A 151 7.52 -9.94 -12.97
C ALA A 151 8.61 -10.52 -12.04
N ILE A 152 8.91 -9.80 -10.94
CA ILE A 152 9.87 -10.25 -9.94
C ILE A 152 9.37 -11.52 -9.22
N TYR A 153 8.08 -11.57 -8.86
CA TYR A 153 7.47 -12.74 -8.24
C TYR A 153 7.62 -13.99 -9.13
N ASN A 154 7.27 -13.89 -10.40
CA ASN A 154 7.39 -14.99 -11.37
C ASN A 154 8.85 -15.42 -11.52
N PHE A 155 9.78 -14.48 -11.60
CA PHE A 155 11.21 -14.77 -11.66
C PHE A 155 11.71 -15.53 -10.42
N LEU A 156 11.31 -15.09 -9.21
CA LEU A 156 11.69 -15.77 -7.96
C LEU A 156 11.07 -17.18 -7.87
N LEU A 157 9.83 -17.32 -8.31
CA LEU A 157 9.11 -18.60 -8.33
C LEU A 157 9.75 -19.60 -9.30
N GLU A 158 10.12 -19.18 -10.51
CA GLU A 158 10.78 -20.02 -11.52
C GLU A 158 12.19 -20.46 -11.10
N ARG A 159 12.94 -19.55 -10.47
CA ARG A 159 14.32 -19.81 -10.06
C ARG A 159 14.45 -20.69 -8.83
N GLN A 160 13.42 -20.78 -7.99
CA GLN A 160 13.38 -21.60 -6.78
C GLN A 160 14.64 -21.41 -5.90
N TYR A 161 14.95 -20.16 -5.59
CA TYR A 161 16.10 -19.83 -4.75
C TYR A 161 16.05 -20.51 -3.38
N PRO A 162 17.21 -20.95 -2.83
CA PRO A 162 17.30 -21.48 -1.48
C PRO A 162 16.85 -20.47 -0.43
N ALA A 163 16.43 -20.95 0.75
CA ALA A 163 15.90 -20.13 1.82
C ALA A 163 16.88 -19.07 2.37
N ASP A 164 18.17 -19.38 2.37
CA ASP A 164 19.24 -18.46 2.78
C ASP A 164 19.39 -17.29 1.81
N VAL A 165 19.31 -17.52 0.51
CA VAL A 165 19.31 -16.47 -0.52
C VAL A 165 18.06 -15.58 -0.41
N LEU A 166 16.89 -16.19 -0.18
CA LEU A 166 15.65 -15.42 0.03
C LEU A 166 15.72 -14.58 1.31
N ALA A 167 16.33 -15.10 2.37
CA ALA A 167 16.56 -14.36 3.61
C ALA A 167 17.53 -13.19 3.42
N GLU A 168 18.61 -13.38 2.65
CA GLU A 168 19.53 -12.30 2.26
C GLU A 168 18.79 -11.20 1.50
N LEU A 169 18.02 -11.56 0.47
CA LEU A 169 17.22 -10.60 -0.31
C LEU A 169 16.23 -9.84 0.58
N THR A 170 15.56 -10.52 1.52
CA THR A 170 14.66 -9.88 2.46
C THR A 170 15.40 -8.85 3.32
N GLN A 171 16.58 -9.16 3.82
CA GLN A 171 17.40 -8.19 4.59
C GLN A 171 17.81 -6.96 3.77
N LEU A 172 18.09 -7.16 2.49
CA LEU A 172 18.51 -6.08 1.60
C LEU A 172 17.35 -5.13 1.23
N PHE A 173 16.16 -5.65 1.00
CA PHE A 173 15.08 -4.89 0.36
C PHE A 173 13.90 -4.56 1.30
N SER A 174 13.61 -5.37 2.34
CA SER A 174 12.46 -5.15 3.21
C SER A 174 12.67 -3.95 4.14
N ARG A 175 11.63 -3.10 4.25
CA ARG A 175 11.64 -1.86 5.06
C ARG A 175 10.49 -1.79 6.05
N ASP A 176 9.47 -2.64 5.90
CA ASP A 176 8.26 -2.66 6.71
C ASP A 176 7.77 -4.10 6.98
N ASN A 177 6.63 -4.21 7.65
CA ASN A 177 6.03 -5.49 7.98
C ASN A 177 4.70 -5.67 7.24
N HIS A 178 4.62 -6.71 6.43
CA HIS A 178 3.46 -7.03 5.59
C HIS A 178 2.45 -7.98 6.25
N ALA A 179 2.64 -8.38 7.51
CA ALA A 179 1.76 -9.35 8.17
C ALA A 179 0.28 -8.92 8.16
N LEU A 180 0.03 -7.60 8.23
CA LEU A 180 -1.32 -7.04 8.19
C LEU A 180 -2.03 -7.21 6.84
N TRP A 181 -1.32 -7.46 5.74
CA TRP A 181 -1.93 -7.66 4.42
C TRP A 181 -2.66 -9.01 4.34
N TYR A 182 -2.14 -9.99 5.08
CA TYR A 182 -2.62 -11.38 5.08
C TYR A 182 -3.56 -11.67 6.25
N ALA A 183 -3.61 -10.79 7.24
CA ALA A 183 -4.48 -10.95 8.39
C ALA A 183 -5.92 -10.57 8.04
N ALA A 184 -6.88 -11.38 8.49
CA ALA A 184 -8.28 -11.00 8.40
C ALA A 184 -8.55 -9.79 9.32
N PRO A 185 -9.03 -8.65 8.82
CA PRO A 185 -9.32 -7.50 9.66
C PRO A 185 -10.45 -7.84 10.63
N ARG A 186 -10.17 -7.85 11.94
CA ARG A 186 -11.17 -8.00 12.98
C ARG A 186 -11.48 -6.64 13.60
N PRO A 187 -12.75 -6.28 13.82
CA PRO A 187 -13.10 -5.04 14.52
C PRO A 187 -12.43 -5.01 15.90
N GLY A 188 -11.66 -3.94 16.19
CA GLY A 188 -10.96 -3.77 17.46
C GLY A 188 -9.61 -4.50 17.59
N SER A 189 -9.14 -5.24 16.56
CA SER A 189 -7.82 -5.86 16.59
C SER A 189 -6.71 -4.80 16.65
N ARG A 190 -5.69 -5.05 17.48
CA ARG A 190 -4.46 -4.24 17.54
C ARG A 190 -3.29 -5.07 17.02
N PRO A 191 -2.31 -4.49 16.33
CA PRO A 191 -1.12 -5.22 15.93
C PRO A 191 -0.32 -5.66 17.16
N ALA A 192 0.07 -6.94 17.18
CA ALA A 192 1.01 -7.49 18.15
C ALA A 192 2.45 -7.13 17.76
N PRO A 193 3.43 -7.31 18.68
CA PRO A 193 4.84 -7.04 18.41
C PRO A 193 5.39 -7.76 17.18
N ASN A 194 4.89 -8.95 16.87
CA ASN A 194 5.29 -9.77 15.73
C ASN A 194 4.47 -9.48 14.43
N GLY A 195 3.73 -8.37 14.38
CA GLY A 195 2.89 -8.01 13.24
C GLY A 195 1.59 -8.82 13.10
N GLN A 196 1.29 -9.75 14.02
CA GLN A 196 0.00 -10.43 14.06
C GLN A 196 -1.08 -9.52 14.66
N LEU A 197 -2.33 -9.69 14.22
CA LEU A 197 -3.47 -9.01 14.83
C LEU A 197 -3.87 -9.77 16.10
N LEU A 198 -3.77 -9.10 17.26
CA LEU A 198 -4.35 -9.62 18.49
C LEU A 198 -5.87 -9.42 18.45
N PRO A 199 -6.67 -10.44 18.87
CA PRO A 199 -8.11 -10.27 19.03
C PRO A 199 -8.39 -9.18 20.06
N ALA A 200 -9.47 -8.42 19.88
CA ALA A 200 -10.03 -7.59 20.93
C ALA A 200 -10.35 -8.50 22.12
N GLY A 201 -9.89 -8.12 23.32
CA GLY A 201 -9.87 -8.96 24.50
C GLY A 201 -11.14 -9.81 24.70
N GLU A 202 -10.93 -11.09 24.95
CA GLU A 202 -11.98 -12.02 25.33
C GLU A 202 -12.32 -11.74 26.80
N ASP A 203 -13.51 -11.19 27.03
CA ASP A 203 -14.21 -11.36 28.29
C ASP A 203 -15.41 -12.28 28.02
N GLU A 204 -15.43 -13.35 28.86
CA GLU A 204 -16.53 -14.26 29.16
C GLU A 204 -16.74 -15.54 28.36
N ASP A 205 -16.45 -16.63 29.07
CA ASP A 205 -16.99 -17.99 28.97
C ASP A 205 -18.52 -18.01 28.74
N ILE A 206 -18.97 -18.57 27.61
CA ILE A 206 -20.35 -19.10 27.51
C ILE A 206 -20.34 -20.43 26.74
N THR A 207 -20.47 -21.52 27.49
CA THR A 207 -20.76 -22.85 26.98
C THR A 207 -22.25 -23.01 26.71
N ASN A 208 -22.65 -23.20 25.42
CA ASN A 208 -23.95 -23.85 25.11
C ASN A 208 -24.01 -24.29 23.63
N GLU A 209 -24.40 -25.54 23.42
CA GLU A 209 -24.51 -26.22 22.11
C GLU A 209 -25.54 -25.59 21.13
N THR A 210 -26.41 -24.71 21.59
CA THR A 210 -27.37 -23.98 20.76
C THR A 210 -26.73 -22.81 19.98
N GLU A 211 -25.48 -22.46 20.27
CA GLU A 211 -24.75 -21.37 19.64
C GLU A 211 -23.96 -21.80 18.40
N LEU A 212 -23.67 -23.09 18.18
CA LEU A 212 -22.90 -23.52 17.01
C LEU A 212 -23.55 -23.14 15.66
N ARG A 213 -24.88 -23.18 15.58
CA ARG A 213 -25.61 -22.76 14.36
C ARG A 213 -25.70 -21.23 14.20
N LYS A 214 -25.59 -20.49 15.29
CA LYS A 214 -25.56 -19.02 15.26
C LYS A 214 -24.15 -18.49 14.97
N THR A 215 -23.11 -19.25 15.29
CA THR A 215 -21.71 -18.90 14.97
C THR A 215 -21.44 -18.97 13.48
N ASP A 216 -21.88 -20.02 12.76
CA ASP A 216 -21.67 -20.14 11.31
C ASP A 216 -22.26 -18.94 10.53
N THR A 217 -23.50 -18.56 10.83
CA THR A 217 -24.15 -17.42 10.16
C THR A 217 -23.53 -16.07 10.55
N ARG A 218 -22.98 -15.98 11.77
CA ARG A 218 -22.30 -14.79 12.27
C ARG A 218 -20.91 -14.65 11.65
N ASP A 219 -20.20 -15.77 11.49
CA ASP A 219 -18.90 -15.80 10.85
C ASP A 219 -18.98 -15.50 9.35
N GLU A 220 -19.97 -16.02 8.63
CA GLU A 220 -20.23 -15.67 7.23
C GLU A 220 -20.55 -14.20 7.06
N THR A 221 -21.37 -13.62 7.96
CA THR A 221 -21.70 -12.18 7.92
C THR A 221 -20.45 -11.33 8.19
N LEU A 222 -19.61 -11.75 9.15
CA LEU A 222 -18.36 -11.07 9.48
C LEU A 222 -17.37 -11.11 8.28
N GLN A 223 -17.21 -12.27 7.67
CA GLN A 223 -16.36 -12.43 6.48
C GLN A 223 -16.84 -11.56 5.32
N GLN A 224 -18.16 -11.50 5.06
CA GLN A 224 -18.73 -10.64 4.03
C GLN A 224 -18.49 -9.15 4.33
N MET A 225 -18.62 -8.74 5.58
CA MET A 225 -18.33 -7.36 5.99
C MET A 225 -16.84 -7.02 5.79
N GLN A 226 -15.94 -7.93 6.16
CA GLN A 226 -14.50 -7.77 5.99
C GLN A 226 -14.13 -7.67 4.51
N GLN A 227 -14.70 -8.53 3.67
CA GLN A 227 -14.49 -8.48 2.24
C GLN A 227 -14.96 -7.16 1.63
N ARG A 228 -16.15 -6.68 2.00
CA ARG A 228 -16.66 -5.37 1.56
C ARG A 228 -15.75 -4.22 1.99
N GLN A 229 -15.20 -4.28 3.21
CA GLN A 229 -14.26 -3.26 3.71
C GLN A 229 -12.94 -3.29 2.92
N LYS A 230 -12.40 -4.48 2.63
CA LYS A 230 -11.20 -4.65 1.81
C LYS A 230 -11.40 -4.12 0.39
N GLU A 231 -12.55 -4.43 -0.21
CA GLU A 231 -12.90 -3.93 -1.55
C GLU A 231 -13.09 -2.40 -1.58
N ALA A 232 -13.74 -1.83 -0.55
CA ALA A 232 -13.88 -0.37 -0.44
C ALA A 232 -12.52 0.31 -0.32
N LEU A 233 -11.61 -0.26 0.49
CA LEU A 233 -10.25 0.23 0.65
C LEU A 233 -9.45 0.12 -0.66
N ARG A 234 -9.56 -1.01 -1.36
CA ARG A 234 -8.95 -1.21 -2.69
C ARG A 234 -9.43 -0.15 -3.68
N ARG A 235 -10.73 0.13 -3.73
CA ARG A 235 -11.29 1.17 -4.63
C ARG A 235 -10.73 2.56 -4.30
N GLN A 236 -10.62 2.89 -3.01
CA GLN A 236 -10.05 4.16 -2.55
C GLN A 236 -8.60 4.30 -3.00
N TRP A 237 -7.75 3.29 -2.77
CA TRP A 237 -6.35 3.32 -3.21
C TRP A 237 -6.22 3.32 -4.74
N LYS A 238 -7.09 2.60 -5.47
CA LYS A 238 -7.15 2.67 -6.94
C LYS A 238 -7.46 4.09 -7.44
N GLN A 239 -8.33 4.82 -6.75
CA GLN A 239 -8.62 6.22 -7.09
C GLN A 239 -7.41 7.12 -6.83
N LEU A 240 -6.71 6.94 -5.70
CA LEU A 240 -5.47 7.67 -5.40
C LEU A 240 -4.38 7.36 -6.42
N ALA A 241 -4.25 6.11 -6.86
CA ALA A 241 -3.31 5.70 -7.89
C ALA A 241 -3.59 6.38 -9.25
N ARG A 242 -4.86 6.50 -9.65
CA ARG A 242 -5.27 7.22 -10.88
C ARG A 242 -4.92 8.70 -10.79
N GLN A 243 -5.22 9.33 -9.64
CA GLN A 243 -4.85 10.73 -9.43
C GLN A 243 -3.34 10.91 -9.49
N ALA A 244 -2.58 10.08 -8.75
CA ALA A 244 -1.13 10.14 -8.76
C ALA A 244 -0.53 9.94 -10.17
N LYS A 245 -1.09 9.02 -10.98
CA LYS A 245 -0.66 8.79 -12.37
C LYS A 245 -0.86 10.05 -13.23
N THR A 246 -2.04 10.66 -13.15
CA THR A 246 -2.37 11.88 -13.91
C THR A 246 -1.46 13.05 -13.51
N ASP A 247 -1.26 13.23 -12.21
CA ASP A 247 -0.41 14.29 -11.68
C ASP A 247 1.07 14.05 -12.02
N LEU A 248 1.52 12.80 -12.00
CA LEU A 248 2.87 12.38 -12.38
C LEU A 248 3.15 12.64 -13.87
N GLU A 249 2.22 12.34 -14.76
CA GLU A 249 2.35 12.65 -16.18
C GLU A 249 2.54 14.16 -16.42
N THR A 250 1.78 14.98 -15.69
CA THR A 250 1.90 16.43 -15.74
C THR A 250 3.23 16.92 -15.16
N PHE A 251 3.66 16.33 -14.05
CA PHE A 251 4.93 16.63 -13.39
C PHE A 251 6.13 16.24 -14.26
N SER A 252 6.12 15.05 -14.85
CA SER A 252 7.18 14.55 -15.73
C SER A 252 7.35 15.42 -16.98
N ARG A 253 6.26 15.87 -17.59
CA ARG A 253 6.30 16.79 -18.73
C ARG A 253 6.96 18.13 -18.39
N ARG A 254 6.73 18.64 -17.19
CA ARG A 254 7.28 19.94 -16.74
C ARG A 254 8.74 19.88 -16.30
N HIS A 255 9.18 18.77 -15.74
CA HIS A 255 10.47 18.66 -15.06
C HIS A 255 11.45 17.70 -15.73
N GLY A 256 11.05 17.04 -16.82
CA GLY A 256 11.92 16.11 -17.57
C GLY A 256 12.34 14.86 -16.75
N LYS A 257 11.77 14.66 -15.57
CA LYS A 257 12.08 13.49 -14.73
C LYS A 257 11.41 12.25 -15.31
N ARG A 258 12.21 11.19 -15.47
CA ARG A 258 11.71 9.86 -15.81
C ARG A 258 11.28 9.17 -14.52
N ALA A 259 10.05 8.68 -14.48
CA ALA A 259 9.51 7.88 -13.38
C ALA A 259 8.88 6.62 -14.00
N GLY A 260 9.67 5.91 -14.81
CA GLY A 260 9.23 4.77 -15.61
C GLY A 260 8.74 3.63 -14.75
N ALA A 261 9.53 3.21 -13.76
CA ALA A 261 9.16 2.12 -12.85
C ALA A 261 7.87 2.41 -12.07
N LEU A 262 7.65 3.68 -11.65
CA LEU A 262 6.39 4.06 -11.01
C LEU A 262 5.22 4.01 -11.99
N MET A 263 5.41 4.48 -13.22
CA MET A 263 4.37 4.43 -14.26
C MET A 263 4.01 2.99 -14.61
N ASP A 264 5.02 2.12 -14.81
CA ASP A 264 4.84 0.71 -15.10
C ASP A 264 4.07 -0.01 -13.98
N GLY A 265 4.37 0.33 -12.71
CA GLY A 265 3.66 -0.22 -11.55
C GLY A 265 2.24 0.32 -11.38
N LEU A 266 1.98 1.59 -11.77
CA LEU A 266 0.64 2.18 -11.70
C LEU A 266 -0.28 1.72 -12.84
N GLU A 267 0.25 1.31 -13.96
CA GLU A 267 -0.53 0.93 -15.12
C GLU A 267 -1.50 -0.23 -14.85
N PRO A 268 -1.07 -1.38 -14.28
CA PRO A 268 -1.96 -2.48 -13.94
C PRO A 268 -3.05 -2.09 -12.94
N VAL A 269 -2.70 -1.25 -11.95
CA VAL A 269 -3.63 -0.82 -10.89
C VAL A 269 -4.70 0.12 -11.43
N THR A 270 -4.32 1.01 -12.34
CA THR A 270 -5.21 2.05 -12.90
C THR A 270 -6.00 1.56 -14.10
N PHE A 271 -5.57 0.47 -14.72
CA PHE A 271 -6.28 -0.12 -15.86
C PHE A 271 -7.74 -0.39 -15.50
N GLU A 272 -8.66 0.14 -16.30
CA GLU A 272 -10.07 -0.23 -16.22
C GLU A 272 -10.24 -1.49 -17.08
N GLU A 273 -10.43 -2.62 -16.42
CA GLU A 273 -11.24 -3.67 -17.06
C GLU A 273 -12.60 -3.02 -17.30
N CYS A 274 -12.86 -2.60 -18.53
CA CYS A 274 -14.22 -2.27 -18.94
C CYS A 274 -15.02 -3.55 -18.69
N ASP A 275 -15.76 -3.57 -17.58
CA ASP A 275 -16.73 -4.63 -17.37
C ASP A 275 -17.80 -4.44 -18.45
N TYR A 276 -17.59 -5.20 -19.55
CA TYR A 276 -18.47 -5.19 -20.70
C TYR A 276 -19.92 -5.48 -20.29
N THR A 277 -20.10 -6.19 -19.18
CA THR A 277 -21.41 -6.49 -18.57
C THR A 277 -22.05 -5.23 -17.97
N ASP A 278 -21.29 -4.37 -17.31
CA ASP A 278 -21.78 -3.09 -16.77
C ASP A 278 -22.05 -2.08 -17.90
N PHE A 279 -21.20 -2.08 -18.94
CA PHE A 279 -21.44 -1.30 -20.14
C PHE A 279 -22.72 -1.75 -20.85
N LEU A 280 -22.91 -3.06 -21.08
CA LEU A 280 -24.12 -3.60 -21.67
C LEU A 280 -25.37 -3.35 -20.82
N ARG A 281 -25.26 -3.45 -19.50
CA ARG A 281 -26.37 -3.16 -18.58
C ARG A 281 -26.79 -1.69 -18.66
N ARG A 282 -25.84 -0.75 -18.70
CA ARG A 282 -26.13 0.69 -18.86
C ARG A 282 -26.69 0.99 -20.24
N PHE A 283 -26.18 0.31 -21.28
CA PHE A 283 -26.67 0.47 -22.65
C PHE A 283 -28.06 -0.16 -22.84
N GLY A 284 -28.31 -1.33 -22.22
CA GLY A 284 -29.61 -1.99 -22.20
C GLY A 284 -30.67 -1.14 -21.50
N ALA A 285 -30.33 -0.58 -20.34
CA ALA A 285 -31.24 0.31 -19.60
C ALA A 285 -31.58 1.62 -20.35
N GLN A 286 -30.67 2.14 -21.16
CA GLN A 286 -30.95 3.29 -22.03
C GLN A 286 -31.84 2.94 -23.23
N ASN A 287 -31.75 1.71 -23.75
CA ASN A 287 -32.58 1.27 -24.85
C ASN A 287 -34.02 0.88 -24.43
N GLU A 288 -34.26 0.52 -23.16
CA GLU A 288 -35.59 0.29 -22.64
C GLU A 288 -36.41 1.57 -22.50
N VAL A 289 -35.80 2.75 -22.51
CA VAL A 289 -36.48 4.06 -22.47
C VAL A 289 -36.86 4.53 -23.88
N LEU A 290 -36.32 3.94 -24.93
CA LEU A 290 -36.73 4.17 -26.32
C LEU A 290 -37.76 3.12 -26.78
N GLN A 291 -38.89 3.00 -26.08
CA GLN A 291 -40.07 2.46 -26.71
C GLN A 291 -40.58 3.54 -27.70
N LEU A 292 -40.22 3.34 -28.95
CA LEU A 292 -40.84 4.03 -30.07
C LEU A 292 -42.32 3.73 -30.03
N SER A 293 -43.13 4.78 -29.81
CA SER A 293 -44.55 4.74 -30.06
C SER A 293 -44.74 4.29 -31.50
N GLU A 294 -45.39 3.17 -31.73
CA GLU A 294 -45.64 2.59 -33.06
C GLU A 294 -46.57 3.45 -33.93
N ASP A 295 -47.05 4.59 -33.44
CA ASP A 295 -48.09 5.42 -34.11
C ASP A 295 -47.58 6.72 -34.73
N GLU A 296 -46.27 7.02 -34.71
CA GLU A 296 -45.72 8.22 -35.40
C GLU A 296 -44.57 7.86 -36.36
N PHE A 297 -44.94 7.22 -37.49
CA PHE A 297 -44.16 7.29 -38.72
C PHE A 297 -44.52 8.58 -39.46
N ASP A 298 -43.82 9.65 -39.21
CA ASP A 298 -43.88 10.85 -40.02
C ASP A 298 -43.11 10.59 -41.33
N LEU A 299 -43.87 10.34 -42.40
CA LEU A 299 -43.44 10.16 -43.79
C LEU A 299 -43.02 11.47 -44.43
N ILE A 300 -42.09 12.22 -43.84
CA ILE A 300 -41.53 13.40 -44.45
C ILE A 300 -39.98 13.25 -44.44
N TYR A 301 -39.45 12.64 -45.45
CA TYR A 301 -38.14 12.89 -46.03
C TYR A 301 -37.79 11.86 -47.14
N TYR A 302 -38.48 12.00 -48.30
CA TYR A 302 -37.95 11.64 -49.61
C TYR A 302 -38.59 12.50 -50.66
N THR A 303 -37.96 13.63 -50.95
CA THR A 303 -37.92 14.27 -52.28
C THR A 303 -36.53 14.83 -52.50
#